data_7e1199636f4bff33ab11aaf390b50851
#
_entry.id   7e1199636f4bff33ab11aaf390b50851
#
_cell.length_a   1.000
_cell.length_b   1.000
_cell.length_c   1.000
_cell.angle_alpha   90.00
_cell.angle_beta   90.00
_cell.angle_gamma   90.00
#
_symmetry.space_group_name_H-M   'P 1'
#
loop_
_entity.id
_entity.type
_entity.pdbx_description
1 polymer ?
#
loop_
_entity_poly.entity_id
_entity_poly.type
_entity_poly.pdbx_seq_one_letter_code
_entity_poly.pdbx_strand_id
1 'polypeptide(L)'
;MSSGFSIRPLEAGDIALVTDWARNEGFCPGEGDVAIYRQTDRQGLWVGCLEGEPIGCLAGVRYSQAYGFMGLFLVTPPQRGRGYGVQLWRHALEHLGDVSCVGLEAAPERIDDYAGWGFRAASPTTRWQLNSLDMPWQPPQDDQLTLVDASTLPDEVVQAYDASREPSPRPHFLSDWLHHPAGTVLALVDRQGQCHGFGRIRPCLLRQGTGWRIGPLLADNPELAERLLRGLLQRHQGVVLLDGPGANPAAGALLQRLGFAPISSTLRMYRGTQPQVSLADVYGLACLELG
;
A
#
# COMPACT_ATOMS: atom_id res chain seq x y z
N MET A 1 3.71 38.92 6.88
CA MET A 1 4.28 38.54 5.57
C MET A 1 3.76 37.21 5.23
N SER A 2 3.00 37.08 4.15
CA SER A 2 2.55 35.79 3.63
C SER A 2 3.81 34.94 3.37
N SER A 3 3.99 33.83 4.07
CA SER A 3 5.03 32.88 3.69
C SER A 3 4.70 32.49 2.25
N GLY A 4 5.67 32.52 1.32
CA GLY A 4 5.46 32.14 -0.08
C GLY A 4 5.11 30.66 -0.25
N PHE A 5 4.52 30.03 0.79
CA PHE A 5 4.06 28.66 0.79
C PHE A 5 2.64 28.54 0.26
N SER A 6 2.44 27.64 -0.69
CA SER A 6 1.15 27.31 -1.28
C SER A 6 0.97 25.80 -1.38
N ILE A 7 -0.27 25.35 -1.46
CA ILE A 7 -0.63 23.94 -1.63
C ILE A 7 -1.44 23.83 -2.92
N ARG A 8 -1.08 22.88 -3.78
CA ARG A 8 -1.80 22.60 -5.02
C ARG A 8 -1.98 21.10 -5.22
N PRO A 9 -2.94 20.67 -6.04
CA PRO A 9 -3.03 19.26 -6.43
C PRO A 9 -1.72 18.75 -7.05
N LEU A 10 -1.42 17.47 -6.81
CA LEU A 10 -0.30 16.76 -7.44
C LEU A 10 -0.61 16.56 -8.93
N GLU A 11 0.22 17.06 -9.79
CA GLU A 11 0.09 16.96 -11.24
C GLU A 11 0.92 15.81 -11.81
N ALA A 12 0.71 15.45 -13.07
CA ALA A 12 1.47 14.39 -13.74
C ALA A 12 2.98 14.70 -13.78
N GLY A 13 3.36 15.97 -13.88
CA GLY A 13 4.75 16.42 -13.86
C GLY A 13 5.45 16.23 -12.52
N ASP A 14 4.71 16.09 -11.42
CA ASP A 14 5.28 15.88 -10.08
C ASP A 14 5.60 14.42 -9.76
N ILE A 15 5.05 13.47 -10.54
CA ILE A 15 5.13 12.02 -10.24
C ILE A 15 6.57 11.55 -10.06
N ALA A 16 7.46 11.93 -10.97
CA ALA A 16 8.86 11.54 -10.90
C ALA A 16 9.55 12.10 -9.64
N LEU A 17 9.33 13.38 -9.33
CA LEU A 17 9.88 14.05 -8.16
C LEU A 17 9.40 13.42 -6.84
N VAL A 18 8.10 13.17 -6.73
CA VAL A 18 7.49 12.54 -5.54
C VAL A 18 7.96 11.10 -5.39
N THR A 19 8.11 10.36 -6.50
CA THR A 19 8.69 9.01 -6.50
C THR A 19 10.12 9.02 -5.98
N ASP A 20 10.94 9.97 -6.40
CA ASP A 20 12.32 10.13 -5.91
C ASP A 20 12.37 10.48 -4.42
N TRP A 21 11.48 11.36 -3.95
CA TRP A 21 11.37 11.64 -2.52
C TRP A 21 11.00 10.40 -1.71
N ALA A 22 9.98 9.65 -2.16
CA ALA A 22 9.56 8.40 -1.51
C ALA A 22 10.69 7.36 -1.49
N ARG A 23 11.46 7.24 -2.58
CA ARG A 23 12.66 6.41 -2.64
C ARG A 23 13.69 6.81 -1.58
N ASN A 24 14.03 8.09 -1.51
CA ASN A 24 15.07 8.60 -0.60
C ASN A 24 14.68 8.43 0.88
N GLU A 25 13.40 8.52 1.20
CA GLU A 25 12.87 8.27 2.54
C GLU A 25 12.72 6.75 2.85
N GLY A 26 12.93 5.87 1.87
CA GLY A 26 12.89 4.41 2.07
C GLY A 26 11.48 3.82 2.01
N PHE A 27 10.54 4.50 1.37
CA PHE A 27 9.19 3.97 1.15
C PHE A 27 9.19 2.81 0.15
N CYS A 28 10.24 2.72 -0.68
CA CYS A 28 10.38 1.72 -1.73
C CYS A 28 9.20 1.72 -2.71
N PRO A 29 8.91 2.87 -3.36
CA PRO A 29 7.77 2.98 -4.26
C PRO A 29 7.89 1.98 -5.41
N GLY A 30 6.77 1.32 -5.73
CA GLY A 30 6.68 0.48 -6.91
C GLY A 30 6.55 1.30 -8.19
N GLU A 31 6.90 0.68 -9.31
CA GLU A 31 6.71 1.28 -10.62
C GLU A 31 5.23 1.57 -10.87
N GLY A 32 4.91 2.83 -11.17
CA GLY A 32 3.55 3.31 -11.39
C GLY A 32 2.77 3.67 -10.11
N ASP A 33 3.26 3.34 -8.92
CA ASP A 33 2.50 3.52 -7.67
C ASP A 33 1.98 4.96 -7.52
N VAL A 34 2.83 5.99 -7.63
CA VAL A 34 2.42 7.40 -7.45
C VAL A 34 1.41 7.85 -8.51
N ALA A 35 1.51 7.33 -9.73
CA ALA A 35 0.55 7.62 -10.80
C ALA A 35 -0.85 7.03 -10.46
N ILE A 36 -0.88 5.79 -9.97
CA ILE A 36 -2.12 5.13 -9.54
C ILE A 36 -2.71 5.86 -8.32
N TYR A 37 -1.88 6.23 -7.33
CA TYR A 37 -2.34 6.99 -6.16
C TYR A 37 -3.06 8.28 -6.57
N ARG A 38 -2.50 9.01 -7.55
CA ARG A 38 -3.10 10.23 -8.08
C ARG A 38 -4.47 9.98 -8.74
N GLN A 39 -4.69 8.81 -9.36
CA GLN A 39 -5.97 8.48 -9.99
C GLN A 39 -7.00 7.97 -8.97
N THR A 40 -6.57 7.40 -7.85
CA THR A 40 -7.45 6.84 -6.81
C THR A 40 -8.39 7.90 -6.24
N ASP A 41 -7.86 9.08 -5.92
CA ASP A 41 -8.64 10.27 -5.58
C ASP A 41 -7.97 11.50 -6.22
N ARG A 42 -8.55 12.01 -7.30
CA ARG A 42 -7.96 13.12 -8.08
C ARG A 42 -7.84 14.42 -7.32
N GLN A 43 -8.54 14.55 -6.21
CA GLN A 43 -8.51 15.72 -5.34
C GLN A 43 -7.79 15.45 -4.01
N GLY A 44 -7.34 14.21 -3.79
CA GLY A 44 -6.78 13.74 -2.53
C GLY A 44 -5.25 13.73 -2.44
N LEU A 45 -4.52 14.17 -3.47
CA LEU A 45 -3.07 14.24 -3.43
C LEU A 45 -2.57 15.67 -3.70
N TRP A 46 -1.67 16.16 -2.85
CA TRP A 46 -1.16 17.54 -2.93
C TRP A 46 0.34 17.62 -2.88
N VAL A 47 0.84 18.71 -3.47
CA VAL A 47 2.22 19.19 -3.37
C VAL A 47 2.22 20.54 -2.65
N GLY A 48 3.05 20.66 -1.62
CA GLY A 48 3.37 21.93 -0.97
C GLY A 48 4.54 22.60 -1.67
N CYS A 49 4.37 23.84 -2.07
CA CYS A 49 5.38 24.65 -2.77
C CYS A 49 5.80 25.84 -1.94
N LEU A 50 7.10 26.13 -1.87
CA LEU A 50 7.67 27.34 -1.28
C LEU A 50 8.30 28.18 -2.40
N GLU A 51 7.85 29.45 -2.55
CA GLU A 51 8.29 30.33 -3.65
C GLU A 51 8.12 29.67 -5.05
N GLY A 52 7.08 28.83 -5.20
CA GLY A 52 6.82 28.07 -6.42
C GLY A 52 7.53 26.70 -6.53
N GLU A 53 8.54 26.47 -5.72
CA GLU A 53 9.32 25.20 -5.74
C GLU A 53 8.67 24.14 -4.86
N PRO A 54 8.44 22.89 -5.37
CA PRO A 54 7.91 21.79 -4.59
C PRO A 54 8.83 21.40 -3.43
N ILE A 55 8.29 21.31 -2.21
CA ILE A 55 9.05 20.98 -1.00
C ILE A 55 8.46 19.83 -0.18
N GLY A 56 7.32 19.31 -0.55
CA GLY A 56 6.68 18.21 0.16
C GLY A 56 5.40 17.75 -0.53
N CYS A 57 4.88 16.62 -0.09
CA CYS A 57 3.61 16.06 -0.59
C CYS A 57 2.86 15.35 0.52
N LEU A 58 1.57 15.12 0.30
CA LEU A 58 0.69 14.34 1.17
C LEU A 58 -0.48 13.79 0.35
N ALA A 59 -0.85 12.54 0.64
CA ALA A 59 -2.09 11.93 0.20
C ALA A 59 -3.11 11.91 1.33
N GLY A 60 -4.35 12.33 1.04
CA GLY A 60 -5.51 12.17 1.91
C GLY A 60 -6.66 11.65 1.05
N VAL A 61 -6.67 10.34 0.81
CA VAL A 61 -7.60 9.69 -0.12
C VAL A 61 -8.93 9.41 0.58
N ARG A 62 -10.02 9.82 -0.07
CA ARG A 62 -11.39 9.54 0.37
C ARG A 62 -11.94 8.37 -0.43
N TYR A 63 -11.99 7.17 0.18
CA TYR A 63 -12.57 5.98 -0.46
C TYR A 63 -14.11 6.00 -0.42
N SER A 64 -14.67 6.45 0.70
CA SER A 64 -16.12 6.58 0.90
C SER A 64 -16.42 7.57 2.02
N GLN A 65 -17.72 7.75 2.34
CA GLN A 65 -18.14 8.48 3.55
C GLN A 65 -17.68 7.78 4.84
N ALA A 66 -17.52 6.45 4.79
CA ALA A 66 -17.10 5.68 5.96
C ALA A 66 -15.60 5.67 6.19
N TYR A 67 -14.79 5.77 5.12
CA TYR A 67 -13.34 5.54 5.22
C TYR A 67 -12.51 6.42 4.28
N GLY A 68 -11.43 6.95 4.83
CA GLY A 68 -10.35 7.61 4.11
C GLY A 68 -8.98 7.19 4.66
N PHE A 69 -7.94 7.55 3.96
CA PHE A 69 -6.57 7.20 4.35
C PHE A 69 -5.60 8.36 4.11
N MET A 70 -4.69 8.59 5.05
CA MET A 70 -3.61 9.56 4.92
C MET A 70 -2.27 8.85 4.80
N GLY A 71 -1.50 9.21 3.78
CA GLY A 71 -0.17 8.65 3.56
C GLY A 71 0.66 9.45 2.59
N LEU A 72 1.75 8.87 2.09
CA LEU A 72 2.70 9.55 1.21
C LEU A 72 3.11 10.95 1.76
N PHE A 73 3.21 11.08 3.09
CA PHE A 73 3.49 12.33 3.76
C PHE A 73 5.00 12.59 3.84
N LEU A 74 5.44 13.54 3.06
CA LEU A 74 6.85 13.89 2.92
C LEU A 74 7.04 15.41 2.94
N VAL A 75 8.09 15.85 3.64
CA VAL A 75 8.65 17.20 3.52
C VAL A 75 10.15 17.04 3.34
N THR A 76 10.70 17.73 2.35
CA THR A 76 12.14 17.66 2.05
C THR A 76 12.97 18.06 3.28
N PRO A 77 14.09 17.37 3.57
CA PRO A 77 14.86 17.57 4.81
C PRO A 77 15.19 19.04 5.13
N PRO A 78 15.62 19.91 4.16
CA PRO A 78 15.93 21.30 4.46
C PRO A 78 14.73 22.16 4.91
N GLN A 79 13.51 21.67 4.68
CA GLN A 79 12.27 22.41 4.96
C GLN A 79 11.50 21.86 6.17
N ARG A 80 12.01 20.81 6.81
CA ARG A 80 11.41 20.25 8.03
C ARG A 80 11.50 21.19 9.22
N GLY A 81 10.59 21.04 10.18
CA GLY A 81 10.56 21.85 11.41
C GLY A 81 10.07 23.30 11.22
N ARG A 82 9.63 23.68 10.02
CA ARG A 82 9.17 25.05 9.69
C ARG A 82 7.64 25.19 9.61
N GLY A 83 6.89 24.15 9.97
CA GLY A 83 5.43 24.17 9.98
C GLY A 83 4.75 23.87 8.63
N TYR A 84 5.49 23.64 7.54
CA TYR A 84 4.91 23.33 6.22
C TYR A 84 4.16 22.01 6.22
N GLY A 85 4.71 20.98 6.87
CA GLY A 85 4.04 19.69 7.02
C GLY A 85 2.70 19.80 7.75
N VAL A 86 2.60 20.64 8.77
CA VAL A 86 1.34 20.89 9.49
C VAL A 86 0.30 21.56 8.59
N GLN A 87 0.71 22.45 7.68
CA GLN A 87 -0.21 23.07 6.73
C GLN A 87 -0.74 22.03 5.72
N LEU A 88 0.14 21.18 5.14
CA LEU A 88 -0.28 20.07 4.30
C LEU A 88 -1.24 19.12 5.03
N TRP A 89 -0.92 18.79 6.28
CA TRP A 89 -1.74 17.90 7.11
C TRP A 89 -3.15 18.46 7.35
N ARG A 90 -3.27 19.74 7.70
CA ARG A 90 -4.57 20.40 7.88
C ARG A 90 -5.37 20.41 6.59
N HIS A 91 -4.72 20.71 5.46
CA HIS A 91 -5.36 20.72 4.15
C HIS A 91 -5.97 19.33 3.80
N ALA A 92 -5.22 18.25 4.05
CA ALA A 92 -5.72 16.89 3.85
C ALA A 92 -6.88 16.55 4.79
N LEU A 93 -6.82 16.96 6.06
CA LEU A 93 -7.93 16.74 7.00
C LEU A 93 -9.19 17.54 6.60
N GLU A 94 -9.05 18.73 6.02
CA GLU A 94 -10.18 19.50 5.47
C GLU A 94 -10.82 18.78 4.29
N HIS A 95 -10.02 18.20 3.39
CA HIS A 95 -10.53 17.39 2.27
C HIS A 95 -11.27 16.14 2.74
N LEU A 96 -10.71 15.43 3.71
CA LEU A 96 -11.35 14.25 4.29
C LEU A 96 -12.63 14.61 5.06
N GLY A 97 -12.70 15.81 5.63
CA GLY A 97 -13.91 16.41 6.20
C GLY A 97 -14.59 15.52 7.24
N ASP A 98 -15.81 15.08 6.89
CA ASP A 98 -16.72 14.30 7.72
C ASP A 98 -16.61 12.77 7.54
N VAL A 99 -15.54 12.28 6.91
CA VAL A 99 -15.27 10.83 6.81
C VAL A 99 -15.24 10.21 8.20
N SER A 100 -16.02 9.13 8.40
CA SER A 100 -16.22 8.52 9.72
C SER A 100 -14.97 7.91 10.33
N CYS A 101 -14.05 7.45 9.48
CA CYS A 101 -12.76 6.87 9.90
C CYS A 101 -11.66 7.27 8.93
N VAL A 102 -10.53 7.71 9.46
CA VAL A 102 -9.30 7.98 8.70
C VAL A 102 -8.20 7.08 9.21
N GLY A 103 -7.61 6.28 8.31
CA GLY A 103 -6.46 5.42 8.58
C GLY A 103 -5.13 6.07 8.21
N LEU A 104 -4.04 5.59 8.80
CA LEU A 104 -2.66 5.85 8.38
C LEU A 104 -1.72 4.74 8.85
N GLU A 105 -0.51 4.70 8.27
CA GLU A 105 0.63 3.92 8.75
C GLU A 105 1.68 4.86 9.35
N ALA A 106 1.86 4.79 10.66
CA ALA A 106 2.81 5.62 11.39
C ALA A 106 4.19 4.98 11.45
N ALA A 107 5.24 5.71 11.09
CA ALA A 107 6.60 5.36 11.47
C ALA A 107 6.74 5.46 13.02
N PRO A 108 7.55 4.60 13.66
CA PRO A 108 7.64 4.55 15.14
C PRO A 108 7.90 5.91 15.80
N GLU A 109 8.74 6.73 15.19
CA GLU A 109 9.10 8.08 15.68
C GLU A 109 8.02 9.15 15.48
N ARG A 110 6.90 8.79 14.82
CA ARG A 110 5.78 9.70 14.53
C ARG A 110 4.47 9.35 15.24
N ILE A 111 4.46 8.27 16.01
CA ILE A 111 3.24 7.78 16.69
C ILE A 111 2.63 8.86 17.58
N ASP A 112 3.44 9.52 18.39
CA ASP A 112 2.98 10.57 19.31
C ASP A 112 2.47 11.81 18.56
N ASP A 113 3.10 12.17 17.44
CA ASP A 113 2.64 13.26 16.59
C ASP A 113 1.20 12.98 16.10
N TYR A 114 0.94 11.78 15.58
CA TYR A 114 -0.38 11.40 15.10
C TYR A 114 -1.40 11.19 16.23
N ALA A 115 -0.96 10.70 17.39
CA ALA A 115 -1.81 10.63 18.57
C ALA A 115 -2.30 12.04 19.00
N GLY A 116 -1.45 13.05 18.88
CA GLY A 116 -1.81 14.47 19.09
C GLY A 116 -2.90 14.98 18.14
N TRP A 117 -3.08 14.35 16.97
CA TRP A 117 -4.15 14.63 16.02
C TRP A 117 -5.40 13.75 16.21
N GLY A 118 -5.44 12.95 17.28
CA GLY A 118 -6.57 12.10 17.66
C GLY A 118 -6.56 10.71 17.02
N PHE A 119 -5.43 10.30 16.40
CA PHE A 119 -5.27 8.93 15.91
C PHE A 119 -4.94 8.00 17.09
N ARG A 120 -5.46 6.78 17.03
CA ARG A 120 -5.25 5.72 18.03
C ARG A 120 -4.60 4.52 17.37
N ALA A 121 -3.65 3.91 18.09
CA ALA A 121 -2.98 2.68 17.66
C ALA A 121 -3.97 1.53 17.47
N ALA A 122 -3.78 0.76 16.40
CA ALA A 122 -4.61 -0.41 16.10
C ALA A 122 -3.78 -1.69 16.04
N SER A 123 -2.84 -1.79 15.07
CA SER A 123 -2.01 -2.98 14.91
C SER A 123 -0.67 -2.63 14.27
N PRO A 124 0.41 -3.36 14.61
CA PRO A 124 1.68 -3.19 13.90
C PRO A 124 1.57 -3.73 12.47
N THR A 125 2.37 -3.14 11.58
CA THR A 125 2.67 -3.68 10.25
C THR A 125 4.16 -3.91 10.16
N THR A 126 4.59 -5.09 9.72
CA THR A 126 6.00 -5.42 9.58
C THR A 126 6.37 -5.46 8.10
N ARG A 127 7.43 -4.75 7.72
CA ARG A 127 8.06 -4.91 6.42
C ARG A 127 9.02 -6.06 6.46
N TRP A 128 8.79 -7.02 5.59
CA TRP A 128 9.58 -8.21 5.41
C TRP A 128 10.41 -8.13 4.14
N GLN A 129 11.60 -8.72 4.17
CA GLN A 129 12.50 -8.79 3.02
C GLN A 129 12.94 -10.23 2.79
N LEU A 130 12.94 -10.64 1.53
CA LEU A 130 13.54 -11.86 1.03
C LEU A 130 14.57 -11.51 -0.04
N ASN A 131 15.74 -12.14 0.01
CA ASN A 131 16.64 -12.18 -1.13
C ASN A 131 16.27 -13.43 -1.94
N SER A 132 15.36 -13.25 -2.89
CA SER A 132 14.89 -14.35 -3.73
C SER A 132 16.03 -14.82 -4.65
N LEU A 133 16.42 -16.08 -4.48
CA LEU A 133 17.17 -16.86 -5.43
C LEU A 133 16.17 -17.71 -6.23
N ASP A 134 16.65 -18.34 -7.32
CA ASP A 134 15.85 -19.35 -8.03
C ASP A 134 15.31 -20.37 -7.04
N MET A 135 14.02 -20.31 -6.77
CA MET A 135 13.32 -21.31 -5.95
C MET A 135 12.47 -22.16 -6.90
N PRO A 136 12.95 -23.35 -7.30
CA PRO A 136 12.14 -24.25 -8.10
C PRO A 136 10.88 -24.60 -7.32
N TRP A 137 9.74 -24.21 -7.84
CA TRP A 137 8.45 -24.55 -7.26
C TRP A 137 7.51 -25.01 -8.37
N GLN A 138 6.85 -26.13 -8.12
CA GLN A 138 5.76 -26.58 -8.97
C GLN A 138 4.46 -26.39 -8.21
N PRO A 139 3.45 -25.75 -8.83
CA PRO A 139 2.15 -25.64 -8.20
C PRO A 139 1.64 -27.05 -7.88
N PRO A 140 1.06 -27.26 -6.68
CA PRO A 140 0.41 -28.51 -6.38
C PRO A 140 -0.68 -28.78 -7.43
N GLN A 141 -0.80 -30.04 -7.88
CA GLN A 141 -1.91 -30.42 -8.70
C GLN A 141 -3.16 -30.43 -7.81
N ASP A 142 -3.91 -29.36 -7.90
CA ASP A 142 -5.19 -29.19 -7.20
C ASP A 142 -6.26 -29.02 -8.27
N ASP A 143 -7.12 -30.03 -8.37
CA ASP A 143 -8.22 -30.05 -9.33
C ASP A 143 -9.34 -29.06 -8.98
N GLN A 144 -9.31 -28.44 -7.81
CA GLN A 144 -10.36 -27.53 -7.33
C GLN A 144 -10.05 -26.07 -7.62
N LEU A 145 -8.77 -25.65 -7.50
CA LEU A 145 -8.35 -24.27 -7.68
C LEU A 145 -7.27 -24.15 -8.76
N THR A 146 -7.45 -23.19 -9.65
CA THR A 146 -6.50 -22.87 -10.72
C THR A 146 -5.81 -21.53 -10.42
N LEU A 147 -4.48 -21.52 -10.54
CA LEU A 147 -3.69 -20.28 -10.50
C LEU A 147 -3.69 -19.63 -11.89
N VAL A 148 -4.22 -18.44 -12.00
CA VAL A 148 -4.37 -17.71 -13.27
C VAL A 148 -3.75 -16.32 -13.19
N ASP A 149 -3.49 -15.70 -14.34
CA ASP A 149 -3.21 -14.28 -14.43
C ASP A 149 -4.50 -13.51 -14.11
N ALA A 150 -4.49 -12.72 -13.04
CA ALA A 150 -5.70 -12.02 -12.58
C ALA A 150 -6.16 -10.94 -13.56
N SER A 151 -5.27 -10.41 -14.40
CA SER A 151 -5.63 -9.41 -15.43
C SER A 151 -6.53 -9.99 -16.55
N THR A 152 -6.66 -11.32 -16.62
CA THR A 152 -7.54 -12.01 -17.57
C THR A 152 -8.95 -12.27 -17.01
N LEU A 153 -9.16 -12.01 -15.72
CA LEU A 153 -10.46 -12.16 -15.06
C LEU A 153 -11.29 -10.89 -15.25
N PRO A 154 -12.64 -10.99 -15.19
CA PRO A 154 -13.48 -9.81 -14.99
C PRO A 154 -13.08 -9.10 -13.69
N ASP A 155 -12.91 -7.78 -13.74
CA ASP A 155 -12.50 -6.97 -12.58
C ASP A 155 -13.37 -7.21 -11.35
N GLU A 156 -14.66 -7.41 -11.56
CA GLU A 156 -15.66 -7.61 -10.51
C GLU A 156 -15.36 -8.82 -9.63
N VAL A 157 -14.73 -9.85 -10.18
CA VAL A 157 -14.36 -11.07 -9.44
C VAL A 157 -13.34 -10.76 -8.36
N VAL A 158 -12.27 -10.03 -8.73
CA VAL A 158 -11.20 -9.66 -7.80
C VAL A 158 -11.65 -8.51 -6.90
N GLN A 159 -12.41 -7.54 -7.44
CA GLN A 159 -12.93 -6.41 -6.67
C GLN A 159 -13.90 -6.84 -5.58
N ALA A 160 -14.78 -7.80 -5.83
CA ALA A 160 -15.68 -8.33 -4.81
C ALA A 160 -14.91 -9.06 -3.69
N TYR A 161 -13.86 -9.79 -4.05
CA TYR A 161 -12.99 -10.47 -3.09
C TYR A 161 -12.21 -9.48 -2.22
N ASP A 162 -11.62 -8.44 -2.82
CA ASP A 162 -10.91 -7.36 -2.12
C ASP A 162 -11.85 -6.58 -1.19
N ALA A 163 -13.01 -6.17 -1.70
CA ALA A 163 -13.94 -5.30 -0.97
C ALA A 163 -14.45 -5.90 0.35
N SER A 164 -14.49 -7.23 0.48
CA SER A 164 -14.89 -7.91 1.72
C SER A 164 -13.77 -7.96 2.78
N ARG A 165 -12.54 -7.55 2.43
CA ARG A 165 -11.32 -7.60 3.26
C ARG A 165 -10.71 -6.23 3.51
N GLU A 166 -11.32 -5.19 2.95
CA GLU A 166 -10.86 -3.81 3.09
C GLU A 166 -11.89 -2.95 3.83
N PRO A 167 -11.48 -1.89 4.53
CA PRO A 167 -12.37 -0.97 5.23
C PRO A 167 -13.41 -0.30 4.35
N SER A 168 -13.13 -0.19 3.06
CA SER A 168 -14.03 0.33 2.03
C SER A 168 -13.68 -0.26 0.67
N PRO A 169 -14.66 -0.53 -0.20
CA PRO A 169 -14.40 -0.88 -1.58
C PRO A 169 -13.53 0.19 -2.27
N ARG A 170 -12.56 -0.27 -3.07
CA ARG A 170 -11.60 0.59 -3.77
C ARG A 170 -11.47 0.24 -5.27
N PRO A 171 -12.58 0.18 -6.02
CA PRO A 171 -12.60 -0.36 -7.38
C PRO A 171 -11.67 0.40 -8.35
N HIS A 172 -11.60 1.74 -8.26
CA HIS A 172 -10.72 2.53 -9.12
C HIS A 172 -9.24 2.23 -8.86
N PHE A 173 -8.82 2.24 -7.59
CA PHE A 173 -7.48 1.85 -7.21
C PHE A 173 -7.14 0.45 -7.71
N LEU A 174 -8.03 -0.50 -7.48
CA LEU A 174 -7.77 -1.90 -7.78
C LEU A 174 -7.74 -2.19 -9.28
N SER A 175 -8.60 -1.55 -10.10
CA SER A 175 -8.56 -1.69 -11.55
C SER A 175 -7.23 -1.19 -12.12
N ASP A 176 -6.79 0.03 -11.75
CA ASP A 176 -5.49 0.55 -12.18
C ASP A 176 -4.33 -0.34 -11.68
N TRP A 177 -4.48 -0.92 -10.48
CA TRP A 177 -3.48 -1.80 -9.87
C TRP A 177 -3.36 -3.15 -10.57
N LEU A 178 -4.49 -3.76 -10.93
CA LEU A 178 -4.54 -5.06 -11.62
C LEU A 178 -4.02 -4.98 -13.06
N HIS A 179 -4.30 -3.87 -13.75
CA HIS A 179 -3.98 -3.72 -15.17
C HIS A 179 -2.69 -2.93 -15.45
N HIS A 180 -1.98 -2.49 -14.42
CA HIS A 180 -0.69 -1.81 -14.63
C HIS A 180 0.32 -2.76 -15.25
N PRO A 181 1.00 -2.39 -16.36
CA PRO A 181 1.85 -3.31 -17.13
C PRO A 181 3.12 -3.76 -16.38
N ALA A 182 3.55 -3.01 -15.36
CA ALA A 182 4.70 -3.41 -14.55
C ALA A 182 4.31 -4.47 -13.51
N GLY A 183 4.97 -5.61 -13.56
CA GLY A 183 4.79 -6.69 -12.61
C GLY A 183 3.87 -7.82 -13.05
N THR A 184 3.43 -8.62 -12.09
CA THR A 184 2.59 -9.80 -12.31
C THR A 184 1.49 -9.83 -11.27
N VAL A 185 0.27 -10.11 -11.70
CA VAL A 185 -0.89 -10.32 -10.83
C VAL A 185 -1.40 -11.74 -10.99
N LEU A 186 -1.51 -12.48 -9.88
CA LEU A 186 -2.03 -13.84 -9.87
C LEU A 186 -3.28 -13.94 -9.01
N ALA A 187 -4.22 -14.79 -9.42
CA ALA A 187 -5.39 -15.15 -8.63
C ALA A 187 -5.57 -16.66 -8.58
N LEU A 188 -6.19 -17.14 -7.51
CA LEU A 188 -6.68 -18.49 -7.35
C LEU A 188 -8.18 -18.49 -7.56
N VAL A 189 -8.67 -19.20 -8.54
CA VAL A 189 -10.10 -19.31 -8.85
C VAL A 189 -10.55 -20.76 -8.88
N ASP A 190 -11.78 -21.00 -8.45
CA ASP A 190 -12.40 -22.31 -8.55
C ASP A 190 -13.02 -22.56 -9.94
N ARG A 191 -13.64 -23.72 -10.13
CA ARG A 191 -14.32 -24.10 -11.39
C ARG A 191 -15.53 -23.24 -11.72
N GLN A 192 -16.08 -22.55 -10.72
CA GLN A 192 -17.19 -21.61 -10.86
C GLN A 192 -16.71 -20.18 -11.18
N GLY A 193 -15.39 -19.93 -11.16
CA GLY A 193 -14.79 -18.63 -11.38
C GLY A 193 -14.76 -17.74 -10.13
N GLN A 194 -15.03 -18.29 -8.93
CA GLN A 194 -14.95 -17.56 -7.68
C GLN A 194 -13.49 -17.40 -7.26
N CYS A 195 -13.13 -16.21 -6.81
CA CYS A 195 -11.80 -15.90 -6.30
C CYS A 195 -11.63 -16.39 -4.85
N HIS A 196 -10.50 -17.07 -4.58
CA HIS A 196 -10.07 -17.57 -3.26
C HIS A 196 -8.76 -16.95 -2.79
N GLY A 197 -8.22 -16.03 -3.55
CA GLY A 197 -7.05 -15.27 -3.23
C GLY A 197 -6.44 -14.62 -4.46
N PHE A 198 -5.76 -13.50 -4.26
CA PHE A 198 -4.97 -12.85 -5.30
C PHE A 198 -3.79 -12.09 -4.71
N GLY A 199 -2.81 -11.80 -5.54
CA GLY A 199 -1.66 -11.01 -5.16
C GLY A 199 -0.96 -10.41 -6.35
N ARG A 200 -0.22 -9.33 -6.09
CA ARG A 200 0.57 -8.62 -7.09
C ARG A 200 2.02 -8.49 -6.65
N ILE A 201 2.96 -8.76 -7.57
CA ILE A 201 4.37 -8.37 -7.44
C ILE A 201 4.71 -7.34 -8.52
N ARG A 202 5.49 -6.32 -8.18
CA ARG A 202 5.90 -5.26 -9.09
C ARG A 202 7.31 -4.77 -8.81
N PRO A 203 8.04 -4.24 -9.83
CA PRO A 203 9.33 -3.60 -9.61
C PRO A 203 9.20 -2.46 -8.60
N CYS A 204 10.20 -2.24 -7.78
CA CYS A 204 10.25 -1.10 -6.87
C CYS A 204 11.65 -0.48 -6.79
N LEU A 205 11.70 0.77 -6.36
CA LEU A 205 12.94 1.52 -6.13
C LEU A 205 13.36 1.35 -4.67
N LEU A 206 14.47 0.68 -4.45
CA LEU A 206 15.13 0.67 -3.15
C LEU A 206 15.93 1.96 -2.95
N ARG A 207 16.33 2.30 -1.73
CA ARG A 207 17.24 3.44 -1.50
C ARG A 207 18.48 3.35 -2.39
N GLN A 208 19.00 2.14 -2.57
CA GLN A 208 20.07 1.84 -3.51
C GLN A 208 19.65 0.65 -4.39
N GLY A 209 19.64 0.87 -5.71
CA GLY A 209 19.25 -0.16 -6.67
C GLY A 209 17.73 -0.32 -6.80
N THR A 210 17.34 -1.49 -7.25
CA THR A 210 15.95 -1.89 -7.50
C THR A 210 15.64 -3.22 -6.83
N GLY A 211 14.37 -3.51 -6.66
CA GLY A 211 13.86 -4.76 -6.11
C GLY A 211 12.44 -4.99 -6.57
N TRP A 212 11.73 -5.81 -5.81
CA TRP A 212 10.33 -6.16 -6.04
C TRP A 212 9.52 -5.87 -4.78
N ARG A 213 8.27 -5.49 -4.95
CA ARG A 213 7.32 -5.29 -3.85
C ARG A 213 6.08 -6.12 -4.11
N ILE A 214 5.71 -6.96 -3.14
CA ILE A 214 4.47 -7.73 -3.17
C ILE A 214 3.42 -6.96 -2.37
N GLY A 215 2.24 -6.81 -2.95
CA GLY A 215 1.05 -6.23 -2.34
C GLY A 215 0.00 -5.82 -3.37
N PRO A 216 -1.28 -6.14 -3.10
CA PRO A 216 -1.74 -6.95 -1.97
C PRO A 216 -1.36 -8.43 -2.10
N LEU A 217 -1.49 -9.17 -0.99
CA LEU A 217 -1.52 -10.62 -0.95
C LEU A 217 -2.68 -11.04 -0.04
N LEU A 218 -3.77 -11.45 -0.63
CA LEU A 218 -5.00 -11.86 0.04
C LEU A 218 -5.29 -13.34 -0.27
N ALA A 219 -5.69 -14.11 0.73
CA ALA A 219 -6.05 -15.52 0.53
C ALA A 219 -6.96 -16.02 1.66
N ASP A 220 -7.84 -16.99 1.38
CA ASP A 220 -8.76 -17.57 2.36
C ASP A 220 -8.06 -18.34 3.49
N ASN A 221 -6.81 -18.77 3.26
CA ASN A 221 -6.01 -19.50 4.25
C ASN A 221 -4.50 -19.41 3.94
N PRO A 222 -3.63 -19.84 4.88
CA PRO A 222 -2.17 -19.80 4.71
C PRO A 222 -1.62 -20.62 3.55
N GLU A 223 -2.24 -21.74 3.23
CA GLU A 223 -1.82 -22.64 2.14
C GLU A 223 -2.02 -21.97 0.78
N LEU A 224 -3.15 -21.27 0.61
CA LEU A 224 -3.44 -20.52 -0.61
C LEU A 224 -2.56 -19.26 -0.72
N ALA A 225 -2.30 -18.60 0.41
CA ALA A 225 -1.35 -17.48 0.46
C ALA A 225 0.06 -17.92 0.05
N GLU A 226 0.53 -19.09 0.54
CA GLU A 226 1.83 -19.64 0.13
C GLU A 226 1.86 -19.96 -1.36
N ARG A 227 0.79 -20.56 -1.89
CA ARG A 227 0.68 -20.89 -3.31
C ARG A 227 0.78 -19.66 -4.20
N LEU A 228 0.07 -18.59 -3.86
CA LEU A 228 0.17 -17.30 -4.54
C LEU A 228 1.57 -16.70 -4.43
N LEU A 229 2.11 -16.64 -3.22
CA LEU A 229 3.42 -16.05 -2.95
C LEU A 229 4.53 -16.74 -3.74
N ARG A 230 4.54 -18.10 -3.74
CA ARG A 230 5.50 -18.87 -4.54
C ARG A 230 5.32 -18.66 -6.04
N GLY A 231 4.09 -18.59 -6.53
CA GLY A 231 3.79 -18.28 -7.93
C GLY A 231 4.31 -16.89 -8.35
N LEU A 232 4.14 -15.89 -7.47
CA LEU A 232 4.65 -14.54 -7.70
C LEU A 232 6.19 -14.48 -7.67
N LEU A 233 6.83 -15.23 -6.77
CA LEU A 233 8.30 -15.26 -6.62
C LEU A 233 9.00 -16.02 -7.75
N GLN A 234 8.34 -16.98 -8.37
CA GLN A 234 8.96 -17.91 -9.31
C GLN A 234 9.66 -17.26 -10.51
N ARG A 235 9.21 -16.07 -10.91
CA ARG A 235 9.72 -15.34 -12.08
C ARG A 235 10.54 -14.09 -11.73
N HIS A 236 10.76 -13.85 -10.43
CA HIS A 236 11.35 -12.60 -9.94
C HIS A 236 12.50 -12.89 -8.98
N GLN A 237 13.70 -12.47 -9.38
CA GLN A 237 14.93 -12.63 -8.59
C GLN A 237 15.36 -11.32 -7.95
N GLY A 238 16.10 -11.40 -6.85
CA GLY A 238 16.67 -10.27 -6.13
C GLY A 238 15.90 -9.95 -4.85
N VAL A 239 15.97 -8.69 -4.41
CA VAL A 239 15.32 -8.24 -3.18
C VAL A 239 13.82 -8.15 -3.38
N VAL A 240 13.05 -8.84 -2.54
CA VAL A 240 11.59 -8.78 -2.52
C VAL A 240 11.12 -8.25 -1.17
N LEU A 241 10.25 -7.25 -1.19
CA LEU A 241 9.63 -6.63 -0.01
C LEU A 241 8.14 -7.00 0.05
N LEU A 242 7.63 -7.17 1.28
CA LEU A 242 6.22 -7.36 1.57
C LEU A 242 5.89 -6.72 2.91
N ASP A 243 4.77 -5.99 2.99
CA ASP A 243 4.29 -5.36 4.22
C ASP A 243 3.14 -6.20 4.80
N GLY A 244 3.45 -7.00 5.84
CA GLY A 244 2.50 -7.93 6.46
C GLY A 244 1.84 -7.33 7.70
N PRO A 245 0.47 -7.37 7.82
CA PRO A 245 -0.22 -6.87 9.00
C PRO A 245 0.01 -7.80 10.20
N GLY A 246 0.40 -7.24 11.34
CA GLY A 246 0.59 -8.00 12.58
C GLY A 246 -0.71 -8.53 13.20
N ALA A 247 -1.85 -8.00 12.75
CA ALA A 247 -3.18 -8.54 13.10
C ALA A 247 -3.46 -9.93 12.47
N ASN A 248 -2.64 -10.37 11.49
CA ASN A 248 -2.65 -11.73 10.96
C ASN A 248 -1.38 -12.49 11.38
N PRO A 249 -1.37 -13.23 12.49
CA PRO A 249 -0.19 -14.00 12.91
C PRO A 249 0.25 -15.07 11.89
N ALA A 250 -0.71 -15.61 11.10
CA ALA A 250 -0.41 -16.61 10.07
C ALA A 250 0.43 -16.01 8.93
N ALA A 251 0.28 -14.72 8.63
CA ALA A 251 1.11 -14.02 7.65
C ALA A 251 2.58 -14.00 8.09
N GLY A 252 2.87 -13.58 9.33
CA GLY A 252 4.23 -13.57 9.87
C GLY A 252 4.85 -14.97 9.90
N ALA A 253 4.09 -15.98 10.36
CA ALA A 253 4.55 -17.38 10.39
C ALA A 253 4.86 -17.93 8.97
N LEU A 254 4.01 -17.63 7.99
CA LEU A 254 4.23 -18.00 6.60
C LEU A 254 5.51 -17.36 6.05
N LEU A 255 5.67 -16.05 6.23
CA LEU A 255 6.81 -15.31 5.71
C LEU A 255 8.13 -15.78 6.31
N GLN A 256 8.19 -16.02 7.63
CA GLN A 256 9.36 -16.58 8.31
C GLN A 256 9.71 -17.98 7.77
N ARG A 257 8.72 -18.85 7.59
CA ARG A 257 8.92 -20.20 7.03
C ARG A 257 9.48 -20.16 5.62
N LEU A 258 9.13 -19.14 4.83
CA LEU A 258 9.65 -18.94 3.46
C LEU A 258 10.96 -18.17 3.40
N GLY A 259 11.57 -17.85 4.55
CA GLY A 259 12.89 -17.22 4.64
C GLY A 259 12.88 -15.70 4.56
N PHE A 260 11.71 -15.05 4.65
CA PHE A 260 11.66 -13.60 4.82
C PHE A 260 12.15 -13.20 6.21
N ALA A 261 12.90 -12.10 6.29
CA ALA A 261 13.36 -11.48 7.52
C ALA A 261 12.65 -10.13 7.74
N PRO A 262 12.24 -9.78 8.97
CA PRO A 262 11.68 -8.46 9.27
C PRO A 262 12.81 -7.40 9.19
N ILE A 263 12.53 -6.26 8.55
CA ILE A 263 13.52 -5.18 8.39
C ILE A 263 13.07 -3.83 8.97
N SER A 264 11.77 -3.59 9.07
CA SER A 264 11.19 -2.39 9.70
C SER A 264 9.75 -2.65 10.09
N SER A 265 9.18 -1.73 10.86
CA SER A 265 7.77 -1.77 11.23
C SER A 265 7.15 -0.38 11.21
N THR A 266 5.84 -0.34 10.98
CA THR A 266 4.96 0.81 11.15
C THR A 266 3.83 0.42 12.10
N LEU A 267 3.02 1.40 12.48
CA LEU A 267 1.83 1.18 13.31
C LEU A 267 0.61 1.71 12.54
N ARG A 268 -0.33 0.80 12.25
CA ARG A 268 -1.64 1.20 11.75
C ARG A 268 -2.37 1.98 12.82
N MET A 269 -2.81 3.17 12.50
CA MET A 269 -3.56 4.01 13.41
C MET A 269 -4.85 4.49 12.74
N TYR A 270 -5.88 4.74 13.55
CA TYR A 270 -7.16 5.25 13.08
C TYR A 270 -7.63 6.46 13.90
N ARG A 271 -8.24 7.41 13.21
CA ARG A 271 -9.01 8.51 13.79
C ARG A 271 -10.49 8.32 13.45
N GLY A 272 -11.37 8.42 14.45
CA GLY A 272 -12.79 8.13 14.30
C GLY A 272 -13.14 6.67 14.63
N THR A 273 -14.18 6.14 14.02
CA THR A 273 -14.67 4.78 14.29
C THR A 273 -13.81 3.75 13.54
N GLN A 274 -13.04 2.96 14.30
CA GLN A 274 -12.19 1.92 13.71
C GLN A 274 -13.01 0.93 12.88
N PRO A 275 -12.58 0.60 11.64
CA PRO A 275 -13.27 -0.37 10.81
C PRO A 275 -13.34 -1.76 11.45
N GLN A 276 -14.46 -2.43 11.30
CA GLN A 276 -14.66 -3.80 11.76
C GLN A 276 -14.41 -4.78 10.60
N VAL A 277 -13.17 -4.82 10.12
CA VAL A 277 -12.74 -5.70 9.04
C VAL A 277 -11.75 -6.72 9.58
N SER A 278 -11.97 -8.00 9.25
CA SER A 278 -11.03 -9.05 9.60
C SER A 278 -9.80 -8.96 8.71
N LEU A 279 -8.62 -8.92 9.31
CA LEU A 279 -7.35 -8.99 8.59
C LEU A 279 -6.81 -10.43 8.51
N ALA A 280 -7.58 -11.45 8.92
CA ALA A 280 -7.15 -12.85 8.94
C ALA A 280 -6.76 -13.38 7.54
N ASP A 281 -7.37 -12.84 6.48
CA ASP A 281 -7.12 -13.21 5.08
C ASP A 281 -6.11 -12.28 4.39
N VAL A 282 -5.56 -11.28 5.11
CA VAL A 282 -4.60 -10.31 4.58
C VAL A 282 -3.19 -10.74 4.96
N TYR A 283 -2.44 -11.25 4.00
CA TYR A 283 -1.03 -11.67 4.17
C TYR A 283 -0.04 -10.61 3.74
N GLY A 284 -0.46 -9.66 2.94
CA GLY A 284 0.30 -8.48 2.53
C GLY A 284 -0.62 -7.33 2.16
N LEU A 285 -0.30 -6.14 2.69
CA LEU A 285 -1.00 -4.90 2.34
C LEU A 285 -0.68 -4.48 0.91
N ALA A 286 -1.59 -3.79 0.24
CA ALA A 286 -1.34 -3.28 -1.12
C ALA A 286 -0.17 -2.29 -1.12
N CYS A 287 -0.20 -1.34 -0.21
CA CYS A 287 0.86 -0.37 0.06
C CYS A 287 0.63 0.27 1.43
N LEU A 288 1.65 0.95 1.97
CA LEU A 288 1.53 1.69 3.23
C LEU A 288 1.01 3.12 3.03
N GLU A 289 1.06 3.59 1.79
CA GLU A 289 0.81 4.97 1.42
C GLU A 289 -0.68 5.29 1.23
N LEU A 290 -1.49 4.28 0.88
CA LEU A 290 -2.95 4.43 0.68
C LEU A 290 -3.79 3.42 1.47
N GLY A 291 -3.18 2.49 2.22
CA GLY A 291 -3.86 1.50 3.05
C GLY A 291 -4.08 0.15 2.41
#